data_5b9c56e5c0dfcba0ea471a122b67b913
#
_entry.id   5b9c56e5c0dfcba0ea471a122b67b913
#
_cell.length_a   1.000
_cell.length_b   1.000
_cell.length_c   1.000
_cell.angle_alpha   90.00
_cell.angle_beta   90.00
_cell.angle_gamma   90.00
#
_symmetry.space_group_name_H-M   'P 1'
#
loop_
_entity.id
_entity.type
_entity.pdbx_description
1 polymer ?
#
loop_
_entity_poly.entity_id
_entity_poly.type
_entity_poly.pdbx_seq_one_letter_code
_entity_poly.pdbx_strand_id
1 'polypeptide(L)'
;LKKEFAPHPVFHSDTKKKFIPDRLGHNATESSPITTETEIMSDKDYQEGYLGDAIRFKMKRDNKRFWAGDNISDYLHDGDRERLIDEASEAFETVLDRLLIDRETDPNSKGTARRLAKMYFNEIMAGRYEPEPDATAFPNDSADRYEGMLVVRSELRSMCSHHHQPVSGVAYIGIIAAQKLIGLSKYTRIAQWCARRGTLQEELANDIAREIMRATDATDVGVYIQAVHGCCENRGIMAHSSLTQTTVLKGAFNTDQSTKKEFFDNIKLQQDFAPR
;
A
#
# COMPACT_ATOMS: atom_id res chain seq x y z
N LEU A 1 -43.97 28.45 11.52
CA LEU A 1 -43.59 28.69 10.12
C LEU A 1 -42.75 27.51 9.68
N LYS A 2 -43.39 26.49 9.08
CA LYS A 2 -42.75 25.34 8.43
C LYS A 2 -42.28 25.81 7.04
N LYS A 3 -40.95 25.73 6.78
CA LYS A 3 -40.38 25.83 5.45
C LYS A 3 -40.35 24.43 4.85
N GLU A 4 -41.16 24.21 3.83
CA GLU A 4 -41.13 23.04 2.95
C GLU A 4 -39.89 23.10 2.08
N PHE A 5 -39.10 22.02 2.11
CA PHE A 5 -38.01 21.83 1.17
C PHE A 5 -38.55 21.17 -0.11
N ALA A 6 -38.38 21.83 -1.23
CA ALA A 6 -38.71 21.29 -2.55
C ALA A 6 -37.70 20.17 -2.93
N PRO A 7 -38.14 19.08 -3.58
CA PRO A 7 -37.26 18.01 -3.98
C PRO A 7 -36.40 18.42 -5.21
N HIS A 8 -35.12 18.05 -5.17
CA HIS A 8 -34.20 18.21 -6.29
C HIS A 8 -34.60 17.33 -7.48
N PRO A 9 -34.40 17.80 -8.73
CA PRO A 9 -34.74 17.03 -9.91
C PRO A 9 -33.81 15.82 -10.07
N VAL A 10 -34.42 14.65 -10.24
CA VAL A 10 -33.74 13.40 -10.61
C VAL A 10 -33.39 13.47 -12.09
N PHE A 11 -32.09 13.50 -12.40
CA PHE A 11 -31.61 13.33 -13.77
C PHE A 11 -31.70 11.86 -14.18
N HIS A 12 -32.67 11.55 -15.03
CA HIS A 12 -32.67 10.28 -15.77
C HIS A 12 -31.78 10.44 -17.00
N SER A 13 -30.66 9.73 -17.03
CA SER A 13 -29.83 9.57 -18.22
C SER A 13 -30.25 8.32 -18.98
N ASP A 14 -31.17 8.49 -19.94
CA ASP A 14 -31.42 7.52 -21.00
C ASP A 14 -30.33 7.65 -22.06
N THR A 15 -29.30 6.82 -21.98
CA THR A 15 -28.38 6.58 -23.09
C THR A 15 -28.52 5.13 -23.55
N LYS A 16 -29.40 4.93 -24.55
CA LYS A 16 -29.47 3.69 -25.33
C LYS A 16 -28.14 3.48 -26.06
N LYS A 17 -27.31 2.60 -25.56
CA LYS A 17 -26.17 2.06 -26.32
C LYS A 17 -26.70 1.17 -27.43
N LYS A 18 -26.49 1.57 -28.69
CA LYS A 18 -26.70 0.72 -29.85
C LYS A 18 -25.73 -0.45 -29.83
N PHE A 19 -26.29 -1.64 -29.79
CA PHE A 19 -25.59 -2.90 -29.99
C PHE A 19 -25.18 -3.02 -31.44
N ILE A 20 -23.90 -3.17 -31.73
CA ILE A 20 -23.37 -3.52 -33.06
C ILE A 20 -23.11 -5.04 -33.03
N PRO A 21 -23.73 -5.83 -33.92
CA PRO A 21 -23.49 -7.27 -33.92
C PRO A 21 -22.15 -7.63 -34.58
N ASP A 22 -21.39 -8.50 -33.91
CA ASP A 22 -20.19 -9.15 -34.41
C ASP A 22 -20.51 -9.93 -35.71
N ARG A 23 -19.78 -9.66 -36.76
CA ARG A 23 -19.70 -10.53 -37.93
C ARG A 23 -18.58 -11.55 -37.71
N LEU A 24 -18.99 -12.79 -37.39
CA LEU A 24 -18.15 -13.97 -37.52
C LEU A 24 -17.82 -14.21 -39.00
N GLY A 25 -16.55 -14.12 -39.35
CA GLY A 25 -15.99 -14.60 -40.58
C GLY A 25 -14.76 -15.45 -40.28
N HIS A 26 -14.93 -16.77 -40.31
CA HIS A 26 -13.81 -17.70 -40.29
C HIS A 26 -12.97 -17.56 -41.57
N ASN A 27 -11.68 -17.32 -41.41
CA ASN A 27 -10.66 -17.89 -42.30
C ASN A 27 -9.36 -18.06 -41.50
N ALA A 28 -9.04 -19.32 -41.28
CA ALA A 28 -7.73 -19.75 -40.82
C ALA A 28 -6.75 -19.62 -41.99
N THR A 29 -5.67 -18.89 -41.81
CA THR A 29 -4.36 -19.18 -42.40
C THR A 29 -3.30 -18.21 -41.86
N GLU A 30 -2.15 -18.79 -41.55
CA GLU A 30 -0.82 -18.17 -41.36
C GLU A 30 -0.57 -17.49 -40.00
N SER A 31 0.00 -18.30 -39.11
CA SER A 31 0.80 -17.86 -37.98
C SER A 31 2.06 -17.11 -38.50
N SER A 32 1.98 -15.80 -38.49
CA SER A 32 3.18 -14.97 -38.54
C SER A 32 3.99 -15.19 -37.27
N PRO A 33 5.32 -15.36 -37.33
CA PRO A 33 6.14 -15.45 -36.13
C PRO A 33 6.02 -14.12 -35.38
N ILE A 34 5.68 -14.20 -34.11
CA ILE A 34 5.82 -13.08 -33.17
C ILE A 34 7.33 -12.81 -33.06
N THR A 35 7.81 -11.86 -33.83
CA THR A 35 9.16 -11.30 -33.68
C THR A 35 9.13 -10.56 -32.33
N THR A 36 9.61 -11.24 -31.30
CA THR A 36 10.05 -10.60 -30.06
C THR A 36 11.35 -9.85 -30.34
N GLU A 37 11.29 -8.77 -31.09
CA GLU A 37 12.29 -7.72 -30.98
C GLU A 37 12.05 -7.04 -29.63
N THR A 38 12.69 -7.57 -28.60
CA THR A 38 12.92 -6.87 -27.36
C THR A 38 13.87 -5.73 -27.73
N GLU A 39 13.34 -4.56 -28.07
CA GLU A 39 14.14 -3.35 -28.21
C GLU A 39 14.92 -3.18 -26.91
N ILE A 40 16.22 -3.45 -26.99
CA ILE A 40 17.16 -3.21 -25.89
C ILE A 40 17.29 -1.69 -25.84
N MET A 41 16.59 -1.05 -24.89
CA MET A 41 16.81 0.37 -24.60
C MET A 41 18.29 0.55 -24.31
N SER A 42 18.96 1.40 -25.08
CA SER A 42 20.35 1.74 -24.87
C SER A 42 20.50 2.62 -23.62
N ASP A 43 21.71 2.67 -23.04
CA ASP A 43 22.00 3.60 -21.93
C ASP A 43 21.67 5.06 -22.28
N LYS A 44 21.61 5.38 -23.57
CA LYS A 44 21.24 6.69 -24.09
C LYS A 44 19.74 6.97 -23.95
N ASP A 45 18.88 5.97 -24.17
CA ASP A 45 17.42 6.07 -23.98
C ASP A 45 17.07 6.26 -22.50
N TYR A 46 17.94 5.79 -21.59
CA TYR A 46 17.86 5.98 -20.15
C TYR A 46 18.10 7.45 -19.72
N GLN A 47 18.82 8.21 -20.55
CA GLN A 47 19.17 9.61 -20.27
C GLN A 47 18.21 10.63 -20.90
N GLU A 48 17.55 10.26 -22.02
CA GLU A 48 16.72 11.19 -22.82
C GLU A 48 15.21 11.07 -22.54
N GLY A 49 14.73 9.99 -21.84
CA GLY A 49 13.32 9.75 -21.52
C GLY A 49 12.97 9.97 -20.03
N TYR A 50 11.72 9.70 -19.70
CA TYR A 50 11.29 9.64 -18.31
C TYR A 50 11.95 8.45 -17.60
N LEU A 51 12.60 8.71 -16.47
CA LEU A 51 13.22 7.67 -15.63
C LEU A 51 12.23 6.60 -15.20
N GLY A 52 10.99 7.01 -14.86
CA GLY A 52 9.91 6.08 -14.50
C GLY A 52 9.62 5.06 -15.59
N ASP A 53 9.72 5.42 -16.86
CA ASP A 53 9.52 4.50 -18.00
C ASP A 53 10.68 3.52 -18.11
N ALA A 54 11.91 3.98 -17.98
CA ALA A 54 13.11 3.16 -18.00
C ALA A 54 13.11 2.11 -16.86
N ILE A 55 12.76 2.52 -15.62
CA ILE A 55 12.63 1.61 -14.48
C ILE A 55 11.54 0.57 -14.74
N ARG A 56 10.36 0.98 -15.24
CA ARG A 56 9.27 0.05 -15.57
C ARG A 56 9.67 -0.95 -16.65
N PHE A 57 10.40 -0.52 -17.66
CA PHE A 57 10.94 -1.41 -18.70
C PHE A 57 11.87 -2.46 -18.10
N LYS A 58 12.84 -2.03 -17.26
CA LYS A 58 13.77 -2.93 -16.55
C LYS A 58 13.03 -3.95 -15.70
N MET A 59 12.03 -3.50 -14.91
CA MET A 59 11.22 -4.40 -14.08
C MET A 59 10.45 -5.42 -14.90
N LYS A 60 9.86 -5.03 -16.04
CA LYS A 60 9.16 -5.93 -16.96
C LYS A 60 10.11 -6.95 -17.55
N ARG A 61 11.28 -6.52 -18.04
CA ARG A 61 12.34 -7.40 -18.59
C ARG A 61 12.77 -8.45 -17.56
N ASP A 62 12.93 -8.05 -16.30
CA ASP A 62 13.36 -8.93 -15.21
C ASP A 62 12.18 -9.74 -14.62
N ASN A 63 11.00 -9.70 -15.25
CA ASN A 63 9.76 -10.32 -14.79
C ASN A 63 9.41 -9.96 -13.33
N LYS A 64 9.79 -8.75 -12.91
CA LYS A 64 9.50 -8.25 -11.56
C LYS A 64 8.10 -7.68 -11.51
N ARG A 65 7.30 -8.15 -10.55
CA ARG A 65 6.02 -7.53 -10.22
C ARG A 65 6.23 -6.15 -9.58
N PHE A 66 5.40 -5.18 -9.94
CA PHE A 66 5.43 -3.82 -9.37
C PHE A 66 4.02 -3.25 -9.10
N TRP A 67 3.16 -4.08 -8.51
CA TRP A 67 1.84 -3.64 -8.05
C TRP A 67 1.96 -2.57 -6.96
N ALA A 68 0.84 -1.92 -6.61
CA ALA A 68 0.84 -0.81 -5.67
C ALA A 68 1.55 -1.12 -4.34
N GLY A 69 1.29 -2.30 -3.75
CA GLY A 69 1.89 -2.75 -2.50
C GLY A 69 3.33 -3.25 -2.57
N ASP A 70 3.91 -3.39 -3.78
CA ASP A 70 5.27 -3.91 -3.90
C ASP A 70 6.32 -2.85 -3.55
N ASN A 71 7.38 -3.27 -2.88
CA ASN A 71 8.60 -2.47 -2.75
C ASN A 71 9.42 -2.60 -4.03
N ILE A 72 9.96 -1.48 -4.51
CA ILE A 72 10.76 -1.38 -5.74
C ILE A 72 12.12 -0.71 -5.51
N SER A 73 12.56 -0.59 -4.27
CA SER A 73 13.80 0.08 -3.91
C SER A 73 15.04 -0.50 -4.61
N ASP A 74 15.05 -1.82 -4.88
CA ASP A 74 16.15 -2.49 -5.58
C ASP A 74 16.37 -2.01 -7.02
N TYR A 75 15.41 -1.29 -7.58
CA TYR A 75 15.46 -0.73 -8.94
C TYR A 75 15.80 0.76 -8.96
N LEU A 76 16.06 1.35 -7.79
CA LEU A 76 16.36 2.76 -7.63
C LEU A 76 17.84 2.94 -7.24
N HIS A 77 18.49 3.92 -7.85
CA HIS A 77 19.83 4.38 -7.52
C HIS A 77 19.79 5.73 -6.79
N ASP A 78 20.94 6.14 -6.28
CA ASP A 78 21.08 7.46 -5.64
C ASP A 78 20.69 8.58 -6.62
N GLY A 79 19.80 9.47 -6.17
CA GLY A 79 19.26 10.56 -6.98
C GLY A 79 18.03 10.23 -7.81
N ASP A 80 17.72 8.95 -8.08
CA ASP A 80 16.56 8.56 -8.88
C ASP A 80 15.23 9.03 -8.28
N ARG A 81 15.13 9.00 -6.95
CA ARG A 81 13.92 9.43 -6.24
C ARG A 81 13.58 10.89 -6.51
N GLU A 82 14.59 11.79 -6.54
CA GLU A 82 14.34 13.20 -6.82
C GLU A 82 13.92 13.42 -8.28
N ARG A 83 14.52 12.69 -9.24
CA ARG A 83 14.10 12.71 -10.64
C ARG A 83 12.66 12.24 -10.81
N LEU A 84 12.27 11.16 -10.15
CA LEU A 84 10.88 10.66 -10.16
C LEU A 84 9.90 11.66 -9.53
N ILE A 85 10.32 12.41 -8.50
CA ILE A 85 9.53 13.51 -7.92
C ILE A 85 9.33 14.63 -8.94
N ASP A 86 10.36 14.98 -9.73
CA ASP A 86 10.24 15.99 -10.77
C ASP A 86 9.28 15.54 -11.87
N GLU A 87 9.42 14.30 -12.39
CA GLU A 87 8.51 13.73 -13.39
C GLU A 87 7.04 13.66 -12.89
N ALA A 88 6.84 13.22 -11.64
CA ALA A 88 5.51 13.19 -11.04
C ALA A 88 4.95 14.60 -10.82
N SER A 89 5.80 15.58 -10.51
CA SER A 89 5.38 16.99 -10.39
C SER A 89 4.81 17.51 -11.70
N GLU A 90 5.47 17.28 -12.84
CA GLU A 90 4.96 17.64 -14.17
C GLU A 90 3.59 17.00 -14.47
N ALA A 91 3.43 15.71 -14.12
CA ALA A 91 2.16 15.03 -14.27
C ALA A 91 1.07 15.64 -13.39
N PHE A 92 1.38 16.01 -12.13
CA PHE A 92 0.44 16.68 -11.23
C PHE A 92 0.10 18.10 -11.71
N GLU A 93 1.02 18.81 -12.35
CA GLU A 93 0.70 20.08 -13.01
C GLU A 93 -0.39 19.91 -14.05
N THR A 94 -0.23 18.91 -14.92
CA THR A 94 -1.24 18.58 -15.91
C THR A 94 -2.60 18.24 -15.27
N VAL A 95 -2.63 17.49 -14.17
CA VAL A 95 -3.86 17.17 -13.44
C VAL A 95 -4.53 18.43 -12.91
N LEU A 96 -3.77 19.32 -12.26
CA LEU A 96 -4.30 20.56 -11.70
C LEU A 96 -4.88 21.48 -12.80
N ASP A 97 -4.20 21.58 -13.95
CA ASP A 97 -4.70 22.34 -15.11
C ASP A 97 -6.02 21.78 -15.65
N ARG A 98 -6.16 20.44 -15.70
CA ARG A 98 -7.42 19.79 -16.12
C ARG A 98 -8.55 19.96 -15.10
N LEU A 99 -8.22 20.17 -13.83
CA LEU A 99 -9.16 20.55 -12.78
C LEU A 99 -9.48 22.05 -12.79
N LEU A 100 -8.92 22.83 -13.73
CA LEU A 100 -9.11 24.27 -13.89
C LEU A 100 -8.63 25.07 -12.66
N ILE A 101 -7.56 24.58 -12.01
CA ILE A 101 -6.93 25.25 -10.87
C ILE A 101 -5.86 26.21 -11.42
N ASP A 102 -5.95 27.49 -11.08
CA ASP A 102 -4.96 28.50 -11.42
C ASP A 102 -3.69 28.33 -10.57
N ARG A 103 -2.65 27.75 -11.16
CA ARG A 103 -1.35 27.54 -10.52
C ARG A 103 -0.39 28.74 -10.67
N GLU A 104 -0.72 29.68 -11.53
CA GLU A 104 0.16 30.80 -11.87
C GLU A 104 -0.07 31.97 -10.93
N THR A 105 -1.33 32.35 -10.70
CA THR A 105 -1.71 33.54 -9.94
C THR A 105 -2.25 33.26 -8.55
N ASP A 106 -2.82 32.05 -8.28
CA ASP A 106 -3.27 31.68 -6.94
C ASP A 106 -2.06 31.33 -6.04
N PRO A 107 -1.76 32.13 -5.00
CA PRO A 107 -0.63 31.88 -4.11
C PRO A 107 -0.74 30.57 -3.31
N ASN A 108 -1.95 30.03 -3.11
CA ASN A 108 -2.18 28.79 -2.37
C ASN A 108 -1.92 27.57 -3.26
N SER A 109 -2.20 27.66 -4.55
CA SER A 109 -2.03 26.58 -5.52
C SER A 109 -0.64 26.55 -6.15
N LYS A 110 0.11 27.64 -6.06
CA LYS A 110 1.48 27.72 -6.54
C LYS A 110 2.36 26.68 -5.84
N GLY A 111 3.00 25.80 -6.63
CA GLY A 111 3.85 24.72 -6.14
C GLY A 111 3.11 23.51 -5.54
N THR A 112 1.77 23.43 -5.67
CA THR A 112 0.98 22.28 -5.18
C THR A 112 1.39 20.98 -5.87
N ALA A 113 1.67 21.00 -7.16
CA ALA A 113 2.10 19.82 -7.91
C ALA A 113 3.34 19.17 -7.28
N ARG A 114 4.38 19.97 -6.99
CA ARG A 114 5.60 19.47 -6.34
C ARG A 114 5.36 19.01 -4.90
N ARG A 115 4.48 19.68 -4.15
CA ARG A 115 4.11 19.23 -2.80
C ARG A 115 3.41 17.87 -2.85
N LEU A 116 2.51 17.65 -3.81
CA LEU A 116 1.87 16.35 -4.02
C LEU A 116 2.88 15.28 -4.38
N ALA A 117 3.78 15.53 -5.34
CA ALA A 117 4.82 14.58 -5.70
C ALA A 117 5.68 14.20 -4.49
N LYS A 118 6.21 15.18 -3.75
CA LYS A 118 7.01 14.92 -2.53
C LYS A 118 6.23 14.14 -1.48
N MET A 119 4.97 14.46 -1.24
CA MET A 119 4.10 13.74 -0.33
C MET A 119 3.99 12.25 -0.72
N TYR A 120 3.79 11.94 -2.00
CA TYR A 120 3.73 10.56 -2.47
C TYR A 120 5.04 9.81 -2.24
N PHE A 121 6.17 10.37 -2.68
CA PHE A 121 7.45 9.65 -2.63
C PHE A 121 8.09 9.61 -1.26
N ASN A 122 7.93 10.66 -0.44
CA ASN A 122 8.68 10.81 0.81
C ASN A 122 7.85 10.50 2.06
N GLU A 123 6.50 10.43 1.93
CA GLU A 123 5.62 10.28 3.08
C GLU A 123 4.68 9.07 2.92
N ILE A 124 3.62 9.22 2.12
CA ILE A 124 2.52 8.25 2.10
C ILE A 124 2.83 6.95 1.37
N MET A 125 3.79 6.97 0.41
CA MET A 125 4.28 5.76 -0.27
C MET A 125 5.79 5.56 -0.10
N ALA A 126 6.43 6.19 0.87
CA ALA A 126 7.87 6.09 1.08
C ALA A 126 8.36 4.64 1.20
N GLY A 127 7.62 3.76 1.87
CA GLY A 127 7.95 2.35 2.02
C GLY A 127 7.96 1.55 0.71
N ARG A 128 7.44 2.11 -0.39
CA ARG A 128 7.56 1.54 -1.72
C ARG A 128 8.95 1.76 -2.32
N TYR A 129 9.57 2.91 -2.01
CA TYR A 129 10.82 3.40 -2.59
C TYR A 129 12.02 3.27 -1.66
N GLU A 130 11.79 3.01 -0.38
CA GLU A 130 12.83 2.83 0.63
C GLU A 130 13.14 1.36 0.85
N PRO A 131 14.41 1.01 1.07
CA PRO A 131 14.77 -0.35 1.46
C PRO A 131 14.11 -0.73 2.78
N GLU A 132 14.10 -2.02 3.04
CA GLU A 132 13.61 -2.54 4.31
C GLU A 132 14.37 -1.92 5.49
N PRO A 133 13.66 -1.56 6.58
CA PRO A 133 14.31 -1.07 7.78
C PRO A 133 15.15 -2.16 8.44
N ASP A 134 16.37 -1.81 8.86
CA ASP A 134 17.23 -2.72 9.59
C ASP A 134 16.52 -3.31 10.80
N ALA A 135 16.44 -4.63 10.85
CA ALA A 135 15.91 -5.40 11.96
C ALA A 135 17.03 -6.23 12.58
N THR A 136 17.89 -5.57 13.37
CA THR A 136 18.94 -6.30 14.12
C THR A 136 18.30 -7.37 14.96
N ALA A 137 18.57 -8.62 14.61
CA ALA A 137 18.13 -9.78 15.35
C ALA A 137 19.23 -10.22 16.33
N PHE A 138 18.83 -10.79 17.46
CA PHE A 138 19.70 -11.41 18.42
C PHE A 138 19.19 -12.81 18.80
N PRO A 139 20.10 -13.74 19.15
CA PRO A 139 19.69 -15.10 19.47
C PRO A 139 18.77 -15.16 20.69
N ASN A 140 17.81 -16.06 20.65
CA ASN A 140 16.92 -16.41 21.75
C ASN A 140 17.35 -17.79 22.29
N ASP A 141 18.63 -17.92 22.72
CA ASP A 141 19.29 -19.18 23.04
C ASP A 141 19.81 -19.26 24.46
N SER A 142 19.48 -18.29 25.33
CA SER A 142 19.83 -18.31 26.75
C SER A 142 19.15 -19.46 27.48
N ALA A 143 19.67 -19.82 28.68
CA ALA A 143 19.07 -20.83 29.55
C ALA A 143 17.63 -20.52 29.94
N ASP A 144 17.27 -19.22 29.97
CA ASP A 144 15.93 -18.70 30.23
C ASP A 144 15.31 -18.15 28.92
N ARG A 145 15.34 -18.97 27.88
CA ARG A 145 14.77 -18.63 26.58
C ARG A 145 13.33 -18.18 26.72
N TYR A 146 13.00 -17.05 26.06
CA TYR A 146 11.62 -16.59 26.00
C TYR A 146 10.80 -17.45 25.03
N GLU A 147 9.76 -18.09 25.53
CA GLU A 147 8.87 -18.98 24.75
C GLU A 147 7.42 -18.49 24.73
N GLY A 148 7.15 -17.35 25.34
CA GLY A 148 5.81 -16.77 25.43
C GLY A 148 5.36 -16.08 24.16
N MET A 149 4.11 -15.63 24.18
CA MET A 149 3.54 -14.75 23.17
C MET A 149 3.93 -13.31 23.44
N LEU A 150 4.52 -12.65 22.45
CA LEU A 150 4.71 -11.20 22.42
C LEU A 150 3.63 -10.56 21.54
N VAL A 151 2.94 -9.53 22.03
CA VAL A 151 1.99 -8.75 21.23
C VAL A 151 2.40 -7.29 21.22
N VAL A 152 2.70 -6.77 20.04
CA VAL A 152 3.09 -5.38 19.82
C VAL A 152 1.96 -4.62 19.14
N ARG A 153 1.53 -3.50 19.72
CA ARG A 153 0.60 -2.53 19.11
C ARG A 153 1.39 -1.49 18.31
N SER A 154 1.02 -1.27 17.07
CA SER A 154 1.62 -0.28 16.18
C SER A 154 0.54 0.59 15.55
N GLU A 155 0.68 1.90 15.63
CA GLU A 155 -0.14 2.80 14.84
C GLU A 155 0.20 2.67 13.35
N LEU A 156 -0.84 2.68 12.52
CA LEU A 156 -0.72 2.60 11.07
C LEU A 156 -1.24 3.87 10.40
N ARG A 157 -0.44 4.34 9.45
CA ARG A 157 -0.86 5.33 8.46
C ARG A 157 -0.55 4.74 7.09
N SER A 158 -1.61 4.45 6.33
CA SER A 158 -1.52 3.85 5.00
C SER A 158 -2.37 4.63 4.01
N MET A 159 -2.35 4.19 2.78
CA MET A 159 -3.16 4.74 1.70
C MET A 159 -3.81 3.60 0.93
N CYS A 160 -5.12 3.70 0.71
CA CYS A 160 -5.85 2.73 -0.09
C CYS A 160 -5.45 2.87 -1.57
N SER A 161 -5.04 1.77 -2.22
CA SER A 161 -4.64 1.76 -3.64
C SER A 161 -5.77 2.13 -4.61
N HIS A 162 -7.04 1.99 -4.21
CA HIS A 162 -8.17 2.24 -5.10
C HIS A 162 -8.41 3.74 -5.39
N HIS A 163 -8.37 4.58 -4.37
CA HIS A 163 -8.72 6.00 -4.50
C HIS A 163 -7.67 6.93 -3.91
N HIS A 164 -6.53 6.39 -3.50
CA HIS A 164 -5.44 7.13 -2.85
C HIS A 164 -5.93 7.99 -1.67
N GLN A 165 -6.91 7.46 -0.93
CA GLN A 165 -7.39 8.07 0.31
C GLN A 165 -6.70 7.45 1.52
N PRO A 166 -6.49 8.23 2.60
CA PRO A 166 -5.79 7.76 3.79
C PRO A 166 -6.52 6.60 4.45
N VAL A 167 -5.75 5.69 5.00
CA VAL A 167 -6.18 4.62 5.89
C VAL A 167 -5.48 4.83 7.23
N SER A 168 -6.22 5.00 8.30
CA SER A 168 -5.70 5.27 9.63
C SER A 168 -6.20 4.25 10.64
N GLY A 169 -5.29 3.68 11.42
CA GLY A 169 -5.66 2.65 12.37
C GLY A 169 -4.51 2.12 13.19
N VAL A 170 -4.67 0.91 13.68
CA VAL A 170 -3.68 0.18 14.47
C VAL A 170 -3.52 -1.24 13.97
N ALA A 171 -2.30 -1.75 14.06
CA ALA A 171 -1.99 -3.18 13.93
C ALA A 171 -1.57 -3.74 15.27
N TYR A 172 -2.03 -4.94 15.57
CA TYR A 172 -1.53 -5.78 16.65
C TYR A 172 -0.80 -6.95 16.02
N ILE A 173 0.48 -7.09 16.38
CA ILE A 173 1.38 -8.09 15.83
C ILE A 173 1.72 -9.04 16.95
N GLY A 174 1.18 -10.25 16.89
CA GLY A 174 1.48 -11.35 17.81
C GLY A 174 2.56 -12.26 17.22
N ILE A 175 3.50 -12.68 18.05
CA ILE A 175 4.55 -13.63 17.69
C ILE A 175 4.81 -14.58 18.87
N ILE A 176 4.93 -15.88 18.59
CA ILE A 176 5.57 -16.82 19.51
C ILE A 176 7.06 -16.82 19.16
N ALA A 177 7.87 -16.49 20.16
CA ALA A 177 9.30 -16.32 19.96
C ALA A 177 9.97 -17.61 19.45
N ALA A 178 10.77 -17.48 18.40
CA ALA A 178 11.54 -18.57 17.81
C ALA A 178 13.03 -18.49 18.24
N GLN A 179 13.91 -18.86 17.33
CA GLN A 179 15.36 -18.84 17.53
C GLN A 179 15.94 -17.41 17.64
N LYS A 180 15.23 -16.42 17.10
CA LYS A 180 15.65 -15.03 17.06
C LYS A 180 14.59 -14.11 17.62
N LEU A 181 15.05 -13.05 18.27
CA LEU A 181 14.26 -11.91 18.71
C LEU A 181 14.77 -10.65 18.00
N ILE A 182 13.90 -9.68 17.80
CA ILE A 182 14.25 -8.34 17.31
C ILE A 182 13.82 -7.29 18.33
N GLY A 183 14.47 -6.13 18.30
CA GLY A 183 14.09 -5.03 19.20
C GLY A 183 12.62 -4.62 19.01
N LEU A 184 11.91 -4.32 20.09
CA LEU A 184 10.47 -3.99 20.07
C LEU A 184 10.10 -2.92 19.05
N SER A 185 10.92 -1.89 18.89
CA SER A 185 10.71 -0.83 17.91
C SER A 185 10.77 -1.31 16.46
N LYS A 186 11.39 -2.48 16.19
CA LYS A 186 11.53 -3.01 14.83
C LYS A 186 10.21 -3.54 14.29
N TYR A 187 9.36 -4.12 15.15
CA TYR A 187 8.00 -4.54 14.77
C TYR A 187 7.19 -3.35 14.22
N THR A 188 7.22 -2.22 14.93
CA THR A 188 6.54 -0.99 14.49
C THR A 188 7.15 -0.44 13.19
N ARG A 189 8.48 -0.42 13.06
CA ARG A 189 9.15 0.08 11.84
C ARG A 189 8.80 -0.76 10.61
N ILE A 190 8.80 -2.08 10.74
CA ILE A 190 8.40 -3.00 9.67
C ILE A 190 6.92 -2.77 9.30
N ALA A 191 6.04 -2.70 10.29
CA ALA A 191 4.61 -2.46 10.04
C ALA A 191 4.36 -1.12 9.32
N GLN A 192 5.03 -0.04 9.74
CA GLN A 192 4.93 1.27 9.11
C GLN A 192 5.54 1.30 7.71
N TRP A 193 6.65 0.60 7.48
CA TRP A 193 7.25 0.47 6.16
C TRP A 193 6.32 -0.27 5.19
N CYS A 194 5.68 -1.37 5.61
CA CYS A 194 4.66 -2.06 4.84
C CYS A 194 3.44 -1.15 4.57
N ALA A 195 2.99 -0.40 5.59
CA ALA A 195 1.81 0.47 5.48
C ALA A 195 2.03 1.61 4.47
N ARG A 196 3.25 2.13 4.35
CA ARG A 196 3.58 3.21 3.43
C ARG A 196 3.93 2.73 2.02
N ARG A 197 3.12 1.83 1.45
CA ARG A 197 3.28 1.34 0.07
C ARG A 197 2.06 1.62 -0.82
N GLY A 198 0.92 2.00 -0.24
CA GLY A 198 -0.33 2.22 -0.99
C GLY A 198 -0.97 0.89 -1.41
N THR A 199 -1.44 0.11 -0.45
CA THR A 199 -1.96 -1.25 -0.65
C THR A 199 -3.37 -1.42 -0.08
N LEU A 200 -3.99 -2.56 -0.31
CA LEU A 200 -5.22 -2.97 0.38
C LEU A 200 -4.91 -3.44 1.80
N GLN A 201 -5.86 -3.28 2.72
CA GLN A 201 -5.66 -3.66 4.12
C GLN A 201 -5.42 -5.16 4.28
N GLU A 202 -6.04 -5.98 3.45
CA GLU A 202 -5.89 -7.45 3.44
C GLU A 202 -4.48 -7.86 3.00
N GLU A 203 -3.93 -7.19 1.99
CA GLU A 203 -2.55 -7.39 1.53
C GLU A 203 -1.56 -6.89 2.57
N LEU A 204 -1.82 -5.71 3.17
CA LEU A 204 -0.99 -5.12 4.22
C LEU A 204 -0.82 -6.07 5.41
N ALA A 205 -1.91 -6.71 5.86
CA ALA A 205 -1.83 -7.67 6.97
C ALA A 205 -0.94 -8.87 6.64
N ASN A 206 -1.03 -9.39 5.41
CA ASN A 206 -0.16 -10.47 4.93
C ASN A 206 1.30 -10.02 4.78
N ASP A 207 1.53 -8.81 4.28
CA ASP A 207 2.87 -8.26 4.11
C ASP A 207 3.57 -8.09 5.47
N ILE A 208 2.87 -7.51 6.45
CA ILE A 208 3.41 -7.39 7.82
C ILE A 208 3.75 -8.76 8.38
N ALA A 209 2.84 -9.74 8.28
CA ALA A 209 3.11 -11.09 8.79
C ALA A 209 4.35 -11.71 8.12
N ARG A 210 4.47 -11.62 6.79
CA ARG A 210 5.60 -12.15 6.02
C ARG A 210 6.92 -11.51 6.42
N GLU A 211 6.98 -10.18 6.55
CA GLU A 211 8.20 -9.47 6.89
C GLU A 211 8.63 -9.73 8.34
N ILE A 212 7.69 -9.84 9.27
CA ILE A 212 8.00 -10.24 10.66
C ILE A 212 8.52 -11.67 10.72
N MET A 213 7.89 -12.62 10.02
CA MET A 213 8.37 -14.02 9.92
C MET A 213 9.81 -14.06 9.39
N ARG A 214 10.10 -13.27 8.35
CA ARG A 214 11.43 -13.20 7.75
C ARG A 214 12.48 -12.59 8.70
N ALA A 215 12.13 -11.55 9.43
CA ALA A 215 13.04 -10.88 10.36
C ALA A 215 13.36 -11.69 11.63
N THR A 216 12.47 -12.61 12.03
CA THR A 216 12.55 -13.34 13.31
C THR A 216 12.76 -14.85 13.15
N ASP A 217 12.68 -15.38 11.92
CA ASP A 217 12.59 -16.82 11.60
C ASP A 217 11.43 -17.53 12.32
N ALA A 218 10.42 -16.79 12.78
CA ALA A 218 9.25 -17.37 13.45
C ALA A 218 8.26 -17.90 12.43
N THR A 219 7.60 -19.03 12.76
CA THR A 219 6.52 -19.63 11.98
C THR A 219 5.14 -19.21 12.48
N ASP A 220 5.07 -18.76 13.74
CA ASP A 220 3.85 -18.52 14.48
C ASP A 220 3.65 -17.00 14.66
N VAL A 221 2.87 -16.41 13.75
CA VAL A 221 2.63 -14.98 13.69
C VAL A 221 1.14 -14.69 13.48
N GLY A 222 0.61 -13.77 14.30
CA GLY A 222 -0.72 -13.20 14.15
C GLY A 222 -0.65 -11.71 13.85
N VAL A 223 -1.42 -11.24 12.86
CA VAL A 223 -1.59 -9.82 12.58
C VAL A 223 -3.07 -9.49 12.56
N TYR A 224 -3.47 -8.54 13.38
CA TYR A 224 -4.82 -7.99 13.39
C TYR A 224 -4.74 -6.49 13.15
N ILE A 225 -5.44 -6.01 12.13
CA ILE A 225 -5.52 -4.59 11.77
C ILE A 225 -6.94 -4.09 11.96
N GLN A 226 -7.07 -2.95 12.61
CA GLN A 226 -8.31 -2.21 12.76
C GLN A 226 -8.11 -0.80 12.24
N ALA A 227 -8.83 -0.40 11.18
CA ALA A 227 -8.62 0.88 10.53
C ALA A 227 -9.88 1.49 9.92
N VAL A 228 -9.85 2.81 9.82
CA VAL A 228 -10.83 3.64 9.12
C VAL A 228 -10.27 3.99 7.75
N HIS A 229 -11.12 3.91 6.73
CA HIS A 229 -10.77 4.17 5.33
C HIS A 229 -11.39 5.48 4.84
N GLY A 230 -10.57 6.47 4.52
CA GLY A 230 -11.03 7.74 3.97
C GLY A 230 -11.81 7.58 2.65
N CYS A 231 -11.55 6.53 1.89
CA CYS A 231 -12.33 6.25 0.67
C CYS A 231 -13.79 5.85 0.92
N CYS A 232 -14.12 5.39 2.14
CA CYS A 232 -15.49 5.09 2.57
C CYS A 232 -16.09 6.20 3.42
N GLU A 233 -15.25 6.91 4.21
CA GLU A 233 -15.69 7.93 5.16
C GLU A 233 -15.87 9.30 4.52
N ASN A 234 -14.88 9.77 3.73
CA ASN A 234 -14.79 11.15 3.25
C ASN A 234 -15.39 11.37 1.86
N ARG A 235 -15.76 10.34 1.16
CA ARG A 235 -16.31 10.38 -0.20
C ARG A 235 -17.16 9.12 -0.49
N GLY A 236 -17.80 9.08 -1.66
CA GLY A 236 -18.62 7.94 -2.09
C GLY A 236 -19.79 7.69 -1.16
N ILE A 237 -19.76 6.58 -0.44
CA ILE A 237 -20.85 6.19 0.47
C ILE A 237 -20.94 7.03 1.75
N MET A 238 -19.89 7.78 2.10
CA MET A 238 -19.83 8.65 3.30
C MET A 238 -20.21 7.93 4.60
N ALA A 239 -19.71 6.73 4.82
CA ALA A 239 -19.98 5.92 6.01
C ALA A 239 -19.07 6.34 7.17
N HIS A 240 -19.44 7.39 7.88
CA HIS A 240 -18.63 8.05 8.93
C HIS A 240 -18.25 7.17 10.14
N SER A 241 -18.89 6.03 10.32
CA SER A 241 -18.58 5.08 11.41
C SER A 241 -18.03 3.76 10.89
N SER A 242 -17.60 3.72 9.64
CA SER A 242 -17.06 2.50 9.02
C SER A 242 -15.71 2.14 9.63
N LEU A 243 -15.64 0.95 10.21
CA LEU A 243 -14.42 0.39 10.78
C LEU A 243 -14.17 -0.97 10.15
N THR A 244 -12.99 -1.13 9.53
CA THR A 244 -12.59 -2.39 8.90
C THR A 244 -11.60 -3.14 9.80
N GLN A 245 -11.85 -4.43 9.98
CA GLN A 245 -11.00 -5.33 10.75
C GLN A 245 -10.49 -6.44 9.82
N THR A 246 -9.19 -6.67 9.83
CA THR A 246 -8.53 -7.71 9.03
C THR A 246 -7.63 -8.55 9.92
N THR A 247 -7.66 -9.87 9.75
CA THR A 247 -6.89 -10.81 10.55
C THR A 247 -6.11 -11.75 9.64
N VAL A 248 -4.81 -11.90 9.91
CA VAL A 248 -3.95 -12.91 9.30
C VAL A 248 -3.30 -13.72 10.41
N LEU A 249 -3.48 -15.04 10.39
CA LEU A 249 -2.94 -15.96 11.37
C LEU A 249 -2.09 -17.03 10.68
N LYS A 250 -0.88 -17.26 11.17
CA LYS A 250 0.08 -18.23 10.69
C LYS A 250 0.50 -19.17 11.82
N GLY A 251 0.85 -20.41 11.48
CA GLY A 251 1.30 -21.43 12.45
C GLY A 251 0.29 -21.68 13.56
N ALA A 252 0.73 -21.70 14.80
CA ALA A 252 -0.08 -21.98 15.99
C ALA A 252 -1.24 -20.97 16.16
N PHE A 253 -1.07 -19.71 15.77
CA PHE A 253 -2.17 -18.73 15.78
C PHE A 253 -3.37 -19.17 14.93
N ASN A 254 -3.12 -19.96 13.90
CA ASN A 254 -4.19 -20.49 13.03
C ASN A 254 -4.69 -21.87 13.47
N THR A 255 -3.80 -22.73 13.97
CA THR A 255 -4.09 -24.15 14.19
C THR A 255 -4.50 -24.47 15.61
N ASP A 256 -4.06 -23.67 16.62
CA ASP A 256 -4.37 -23.88 18.02
C ASP A 256 -5.34 -22.83 18.57
N GLN A 257 -6.47 -23.29 19.11
CA GLN A 257 -7.54 -22.42 19.60
C GLN A 257 -7.15 -21.67 20.88
N SER A 258 -6.27 -22.24 21.72
CA SER A 258 -5.80 -21.58 22.95
C SER A 258 -4.90 -20.41 22.62
N THR A 259 -3.95 -20.59 21.71
CA THR A 259 -3.06 -19.55 21.19
C THR A 259 -3.85 -18.42 20.50
N LYS A 260 -4.80 -18.80 19.67
CA LYS A 260 -5.69 -17.83 19.03
C LYS A 260 -6.48 -17.01 20.04
N LYS A 261 -7.06 -17.65 21.06
CA LYS A 261 -7.80 -16.98 22.12
C LYS A 261 -6.91 -16.04 22.90
N GLU A 262 -5.74 -16.47 23.32
CA GLU A 262 -4.76 -15.67 24.05
C GLU A 262 -4.38 -14.41 23.28
N PHE A 263 -4.15 -14.54 21.96
CA PHE A 263 -3.85 -13.39 21.10
C PHE A 263 -4.95 -12.33 21.13
N PHE A 264 -6.22 -12.72 20.94
CA PHE A 264 -7.33 -11.76 20.96
C PHE A 264 -7.63 -11.22 22.36
N ASP A 265 -7.41 -11.99 23.42
CA ASP A 265 -7.50 -11.51 24.81
C ASP A 265 -6.44 -10.44 25.10
N ASN A 266 -5.20 -10.64 24.65
CA ASN A 266 -4.13 -9.66 24.76
C ASN A 266 -4.44 -8.37 23.97
N ILE A 267 -5.00 -8.47 22.77
CA ILE A 267 -5.46 -7.31 22.00
C ILE A 267 -6.51 -6.52 22.78
N LYS A 268 -7.50 -7.20 23.33
CA LYS A 268 -8.57 -6.58 24.10
C LYS A 268 -8.01 -5.83 25.32
N LEU A 269 -7.11 -6.45 26.08
CA LEU A 269 -6.45 -5.79 27.21
C LEU A 269 -5.67 -4.54 26.78
N GLN A 270 -4.95 -4.58 25.65
CA GLN A 270 -4.24 -3.41 25.15
C GLN A 270 -5.18 -2.30 24.65
N GLN A 271 -6.37 -2.64 24.14
CA GLN A 271 -7.39 -1.65 23.76
C GLN A 271 -7.95 -0.93 24.98
N ASP A 272 -8.15 -1.64 26.09
CA ASP A 272 -8.65 -1.08 27.34
C ASP A 272 -7.63 -0.13 28.02
N PHE A 273 -6.32 -0.36 27.83
CA PHE A 273 -5.22 0.46 28.36
C PHE A 273 -4.74 1.57 27.42
N ALA A 274 -5.20 1.60 26.18
CA ALA A 274 -4.75 2.64 25.25
C ALA A 274 -5.23 4.03 25.71
N PRO A 275 -4.37 5.05 25.75
CA PRO A 275 -4.82 6.41 26.02
C PRO A 275 -5.86 6.83 24.97
N ARG A 276 -6.97 7.39 25.45
CA ARG A 276 -8.08 7.86 24.62
C ARG A 276 -7.70 9.13 23.85
#